data_9168e68cc2a3589ca3e19543de56049c
#
_entry.id   9168e68cc2a3589ca3e19543de56049c
#
_cell.length_a   1.000
_cell.length_b   1.000
_cell.length_c   1.000
_cell.angle_alpha   90.00
_cell.angle_beta   90.00
_cell.angle_gamma   90.00
#
_symmetry.space_group_name_H-M   'P 1'
#
loop_
_entity.id
_entity.type
_entity.pdbx_description
1 polymer ?
#
loop_
_entity_poly.entity_id
_entity_poly.type
_entity_poly.pdbx_seq_one_letter_code
_entity_poly.pdbx_strand_id
1 'polypeptide(L)'
;MGDILIAIKMKSIIKYLFVLVLSLSVIPLYAQHNKAERQVVHHKIINKNLEGDLVNQSHGRAIVALCYDNQEQTCQSLLLNALKKSFIEQGISFFVLKDKLSGRNTFQLTTEAEETIKLLRDSASCWHLNPYDIGVMGFGVGGYVAAMVSCKAPFAERPNFSLLFNPVISGIDLKRNGLLADITLPSKDAVLSVDESGFVASFVRRHLTPEAALFLTNDDVVVNPLQNGVAYYTAMRGNGNNCSLFIYPKGGHDFGLLADDVCRKQLIDDVNSWLENRQLIATPQSIRVACIGNSITDGAGIDLASEKGYPAVLQKRLGKGFAVRNFGVSARTLLRRGDLPYVNELAWRDALAFNPNIVVLKLGTNDSKPENWRFNDGFERDLLAMVDTLQALPAHPKVYLATPIPAFKPTWNINDSVIANAIMPIIRKVARKRHCKIIDLHTKYAPYGELMQADGIHPTAEGAAKMAEIIAEDLSECDVKK
;
A
#
# COMPACT_ATOMS: atom_id res chain seq x y z
N MET A 1 2.47 -43.01 57.37
CA MET A 1 3.22 -42.07 56.47
C MET A 1 2.60 -41.95 55.07
N GLY A 2 1.80 -42.93 54.61
CA GLY A 2 1.11 -42.91 53.33
C GLY A 2 -0.03 -41.90 53.21
N ASP A 3 -0.85 -41.78 54.24
CA ASP A 3 -2.08 -40.98 54.20
C ASP A 3 -1.85 -39.46 54.25
N ILE A 4 -0.75 -39.00 54.83
CA ILE A 4 -0.37 -37.59 54.87
C ILE A 4 0.12 -37.08 53.51
N LEU A 5 0.80 -37.95 52.73
CA LEU A 5 1.32 -37.61 51.40
C LEU A 5 0.18 -37.49 50.37
N ILE A 6 -0.86 -38.28 50.51
CA ILE A 6 -2.07 -38.24 49.65
C ILE A 6 -2.86 -36.95 49.93
N ALA A 7 -3.04 -36.56 51.20
CA ALA A 7 -3.73 -35.33 51.57
C ALA A 7 -3.03 -34.04 51.08
N ILE A 8 -1.71 -34.02 51.06
CA ILE A 8 -0.92 -32.89 50.58
C ILE A 8 -1.01 -32.77 49.03
N LYS A 9 -0.98 -33.92 48.30
CA LYS A 9 -1.13 -33.91 46.86
C LYS A 9 -2.56 -33.50 46.44
N MET A 10 -3.58 -33.94 47.15
CA MET A 10 -4.97 -33.54 46.86
C MET A 10 -5.21 -32.04 47.11
N LYS A 11 -4.69 -31.47 48.18
CA LYS A 11 -4.78 -30.00 48.42
C LYS A 11 -4.04 -29.17 47.38
N SER A 12 -2.94 -29.65 46.83
CA SER A 12 -2.25 -28.99 45.73
C SER A 12 -3.03 -29.03 44.43
N ILE A 13 -3.64 -30.19 44.08
CA ILE A 13 -4.44 -30.35 42.89
C ILE A 13 -5.71 -29.48 42.95
N ILE A 14 -6.38 -29.43 44.11
CA ILE A 14 -7.55 -28.57 44.29
C ILE A 14 -7.21 -27.08 44.14
N LYS A 15 -6.01 -26.65 44.62
CA LYS A 15 -5.55 -25.26 44.44
C LYS A 15 -5.27 -24.91 43.01
N TYR A 16 -4.72 -25.83 42.21
CA TYR A 16 -4.50 -25.64 40.76
C TYR A 16 -5.78 -25.67 39.96
N LEU A 17 -6.76 -26.54 40.30
CA LEU A 17 -8.10 -26.55 39.69
C LEU A 17 -8.86 -25.24 39.98
N PHE A 18 -8.76 -24.68 41.19
CA PHE A 18 -9.43 -23.43 41.57
C PHE A 18 -8.83 -22.23 40.85
N VAL A 19 -7.51 -22.20 40.62
CA VAL A 19 -6.84 -21.16 39.82
C VAL A 19 -7.19 -21.30 38.32
N LEU A 20 -7.31 -22.53 37.82
CA LEU A 20 -7.70 -22.79 36.43
C LEU A 20 -9.17 -22.41 36.14
N VAL A 21 -10.07 -22.69 37.06
CA VAL A 21 -11.50 -22.34 36.94
C VAL A 21 -11.69 -20.81 37.06
N LEU A 22 -10.94 -20.13 37.91
CA LEU A 22 -10.95 -18.66 38.02
C LEU A 22 -10.35 -18.00 36.76
N SER A 23 -9.33 -18.58 36.16
CA SER A 23 -8.75 -18.05 34.90
C SER A 23 -9.65 -18.27 33.69
N LEU A 24 -10.43 -19.35 33.64
CA LEU A 24 -11.39 -19.63 32.59
C LEU A 24 -12.72 -18.86 32.73
N SER A 25 -13.08 -18.41 33.94
CA SER A 25 -14.27 -17.58 34.16
C SER A 25 -14.03 -16.08 34.05
N VAL A 26 -12.77 -15.61 34.14
CA VAL A 26 -12.44 -14.18 34.01
C VAL A 26 -12.22 -13.77 32.56
N ILE A 27 -11.75 -14.69 31.68
CA ILE A 27 -11.52 -14.39 30.26
C ILE A 27 -12.83 -14.02 29.51
N PRO A 28 -13.99 -14.71 29.69
CA PRO A 28 -15.21 -14.27 29.03
C PRO A 28 -15.81 -12.99 29.63
N LEU A 29 -15.62 -12.72 30.93
CA LEU A 29 -16.11 -11.48 31.54
C LEU A 29 -15.31 -10.24 31.11
N TYR A 30 -13.99 -10.37 30.90
CA TYR A 30 -13.17 -9.26 30.39
C TYR A 30 -13.47 -8.97 28.91
N ALA A 31 -13.78 -10.00 28.12
CA ALA A 31 -14.20 -9.85 26.72
C ALA A 31 -15.64 -9.31 26.59
N GLN A 32 -16.51 -9.55 27.56
CA GLN A 32 -17.88 -9.01 27.57
C GLN A 32 -17.99 -7.58 28.11
N HIS A 33 -17.04 -7.13 28.96
CA HIS A 33 -17.11 -5.76 29.52
C HIS A 33 -16.60 -4.66 28.55
N ASN A 34 -15.86 -5.03 27.48
CA ASN A 34 -15.42 -4.10 26.45
C ASN A 34 -16.36 -3.99 25.23
N LYS A 35 -17.57 -4.58 25.28
CA LYS A 35 -18.54 -4.56 24.17
C LYS A 35 -19.70 -3.57 24.31
N ALA A 36 -19.66 -2.64 25.24
CA ALA A 36 -20.84 -1.82 25.56
C ALA A 36 -20.65 -0.29 25.53
N GLU A 37 -19.60 0.23 24.91
CA GLU A 37 -19.71 1.62 24.43
C GLU A 37 -20.48 1.59 23.11
N ARG A 38 -21.74 2.05 23.15
CA ARG A 38 -22.55 2.21 21.94
C ARG A 38 -21.78 3.13 20.99
N GLN A 39 -21.38 2.59 19.86
CA GLN A 39 -20.76 3.38 18.80
C GLN A 39 -21.70 4.51 18.41
N VAL A 40 -21.24 5.72 18.57
CA VAL A 40 -22.02 6.89 18.14
C VAL A 40 -21.83 7.03 16.65
N VAL A 41 -22.89 6.80 15.88
CA VAL A 41 -22.90 6.94 14.42
C VAL A 41 -23.54 8.28 14.07
N HIS A 42 -22.81 9.10 13.32
CA HIS A 42 -23.30 10.37 12.82
C HIS A 42 -23.52 10.29 11.31
N HIS A 43 -24.78 10.28 10.88
CA HIS A 43 -25.09 10.38 9.45
C HIS A 43 -24.83 11.80 8.96
N LYS A 44 -24.17 11.93 7.80
CA LYS A 44 -23.80 13.22 7.21
C LYS A 44 -24.05 13.20 5.70
N ILE A 45 -24.87 14.12 5.22
CA ILE A 45 -24.98 14.43 3.80
C ILE A 45 -23.90 15.47 3.49
N ILE A 46 -22.95 15.14 2.63
CA ILE A 46 -21.80 15.98 2.31
C ILE A 46 -22.14 16.84 1.08
N ASN A 47 -22.71 16.22 0.06
CA ASN A 47 -23.25 16.87 -1.13
C ASN A 47 -24.35 15.99 -1.75
N LYS A 48 -24.85 16.36 -2.93
CA LYS A 48 -25.93 15.61 -3.62
C LYS A 48 -25.56 14.16 -3.97
N ASN A 49 -24.28 13.88 -4.16
CA ASN A 49 -23.77 12.58 -4.60
C ASN A 49 -23.05 11.80 -3.48
N LEU A 50 -22.65 12.46 -2.39
CA LEU A 50 -21.84 11.89 -1.31
C LEU A 50 -22.53 12.03 0.03
N GLU A 51 -22.80 10.90 0.65
CA GLU A 51 -23.28 10.79 2.03
C GLU A 51 -22.47 9.76 2.81
N GLY A 52 -22.50 9.80 4.14
CA GLY A 52 -21.75 8.85 4.94
C GLY A 52 -22.19 8.75 6.38
N ASP A 53 -21.83 7.64 6.99
CA ASP A 53 -22.01 7.34 8.40
C ASP A 53 -20.64 7.37 9.08
N LEU A 54 -20.41 8.38 9.89
CA LEU A 54 -19.18 8.55 10.67
C LEU A 54 -19.29 7.78 11.98
N VAL A 55 -18.28 6.97 12.26
CA VAL A 55 -18.17 6.24 13.51
C VAL A 55 -17.03 6.81 14.33
N ASN A 56 -17.33 7.24 15.54
CA ASN A 56 -16.33 7.79 16.43
C ASN A 56 -15.55 6.66 17.11
N GLN A 57 -14.43 6.23 16.52
CA GLN A 57 -13.58 5.16 17.06
C GLN A 57 -12.08 5.40 16.88
N SER A 58 -11.29 4.62 17.65
CA SER A 58 -9.86 4.75 17.79
C SER A 58 -9.02 4.48 16.53
N HIS A 59 -9.57 3.79 15.52
CA HIS A 59 -8.82 3.41 14.30
C HIS A 59 -9.04 4.36 13.13
N GLY A 60 -10.18 5.05 13.09
CA GLY A 60 -10.52 6.05 12.07
C GLY A 60 -10.56 5.52 10.63
N ARG A 61 -10.67 4.19 10.40
CA ARG A 61 -10.80 3.61 9.08
C ARG A 61 -12.05 4.10 8.39
N ALA A 62 -11.96 4.42 7.10
CA ALA A 62 -13.09 4.78 6.26
C ALA A 62 -13.10 3.98 4.97
N ILE A 63 -14.31 3.65 4.49
CA ILE A 63 -14.52 3.01 3.19
C ILE A 63 -15.53 3.84 2.39
N VAL A 64 -15.21 4.11 1.12
CA VAL A 64 -16.09 4.77 0.16
C VAL A 64 -16.61 3.72 -0.82
N ALA A 65 -17.91 3.46 -0.81
CA ALA A 65 -18.58 2.66 -1.81
C ALA A 65 -18.84 3.51 -3.06
N LEU A 66 -18.34 3.08 -4.20
CA LEU A 66 -18.50 3.72 -5.51
C LEU A 66 -19.67 3.06 -6.25
N CYS A 67 -20.81 3.72 -6.23
CA CYS A 67 -22.07 3.23 -6.77
C CYS A 67 -22.43 3.99 -8.05
N TYR A 68 -22.04 3.44 -9.18
CA TYR A 68 -22.28 4.01 -10.50
C TYR A 68 -23.22 3.12 -11.30
N ASP A 69 -24.51 3.39 -11.22
CA ASP A 69 -25.53 2.74 -12.03
C ASP A 69 -26.70 3.69 -12.33
N ASN A 70 -27.46 3.39 -13.38
CA ASN A 70 -28.56 4.25 -13.83
C ASN A 70 -29.84 4.10 -13.00
N GLN A 71 -29.96 3.06 -12.17
CA GLN A 71 -31.17 2.70 -11.44
C GLN A 71 -30.96 2.66 -9.91
N GLU A 72 -29.80 3.07 -9.42
CA GLU A 72 -29.41 3.05 -8.01
C GLU A 72 -29.50 1.65 -7.35
N GLN A 73 -29.51 0.57 -8.15
CA GLN A 73 -29.66 -0.81 -7.67
C GLN A 73 -28.49 -1.20 -6.76
N THR A 74 -27.27 -0.81 -7.09
CA THR A 74 -26.09 -1.11 -6.30
C THR A 74 -26.16 -0.46 -4.91
N CYS A 75 -26.57 0.81 -4.85
CA CYS A 75 -26.67 1.55 -3.58
C CYS A 75 -27.78 1.00 -2.66
N GLN A 76 -28.82 0.42 -3.25
CA GLN A 76 -29.96 -0.15 -2.55
C GLN A 76 -29.82 -1.64 -2.30
N SER A 77 -28.73 -2.27 -2.74
CA SER A 77 -28.58 -3.71 -2.65
C SER A 77 -28.52 -4.23 -1.22
N LEU A 78 -29.05 -5.43 -1.02
CA LEU A 78 -29.00 -6.11 0.28
C LEU A 78 -27.55 -6.38 0.71
N LEU A 79 -26.65 -6.67 -0.25
CA LEU A 79 -25.25 -6.92 0.04
C LEU A 79 -24.54 -5.66 0.50
N LEU A 80 -24.72 -4.52 -0.18
CA LEU A 80 -24.09 -3.26 0.24
C LEU A 80 -24.57 -2.84 1.63
N ASN A 81 -25.88 -2.97 1.90
CA ASN A 81 -26.45 -2.66 3.21
C ASN A 81 -25.91 -3.60 4.31
N ALA A 82 -25.72 -4.89 4.01
CA ALA A 82 -25.16 -5.84 4.96
C ALA A 82 -23.68 -5.57 5.23
N LEU A 83 -22.89 -5.22 4.20
CA LEU A 83 -21.49 -4.80 4.35
C LEU A 83 -21.40 -3.51 5.14
N LYS A 84 -22.21 -2.49 4.80
CA LYS A 84 -22.28 -1.21 5.55
C LYS A 84 -22.54 -1.48 7.04
N LYS A 85 -23.55 -2.28 7.35
CA LYS A 85 -23.87 -2.65 8.75
C LYS A 85 -22.67 -3.30 9.44
N SER A 86 -22.05 -4.27 8.79
CA SER A 86 -20.88 -4.97 9.33
C SER A 86 -19.69 -4.02 9.57
N PHE A 87 -19.42 -3.10 8.64
CA PHE A 87 -18.34 -2.12 8.79
C PHE A 87 -18.59 -1.17 9.95
N ILE A 88 -19.80 -0.65 10.08
CA ILE A 88 -20.17 0.22 11.21
C ILE A 88 -20.02 -0.53 12.54
N GLU A 89 -20.45 -1.78 12.62
CA GLU A 89 -20.28 -2.62 13.83
C GLU A 89 -18.81 -2.85 14.21
N GLN A 90 -17.89 -2.77 13.24
CA GLN A 90 -16.44 -2.83 13.44
C GLN A 90 -15.80 -1.44 13.68
N GLY A 91 -16.57 -0.38 13.70
CA GLY A 91 -16.07 0.97 13.89
C GLY A 91 -15.46 1.60 12.64
N ILE A 92 -15.85 1.14 11.47
CA ILE A 92 -15.40 1.67 10.19
C ILE A 92 -16.43 2.67 9.69
N SER A 93 -16.01 3.90 9.45
CA SER A 93 -16.85 4.93 8.83
C SER A 93 -17.14 4.56 7.38
N PHE A 94 -18.38 4.71 6.95
CA PHE A 94 -18.81 4.26 5.64
C PHE A 94 -19.46 5.37 4.85
N PHE A 95 -18.96 5.59 3.64
CA PHE A 95 -19.44 6.61 2.71
C PHE A 95 -19.97 5.97 1.44
N VAL A 96 -20.96 6.60 0.83
CA VAL A 96 -21.50 6.20 -0.47
C VAL A 96 -21.38 7.38 -1.42
N LEU A 97 -20.59 7.19 -2.46
CA LEU A 97 -20.54 8.08 -3.61
C LEU A 97 -21.41 7.46 -4.71
N LYS A 98 -22.51 8.12 -5.06
CA LYS A 98 -23.49 7.64 -6.02
C LYS A 98 -23.66 8.64 -7.16
N ASP A 99 -23.59 8.16 -8.38
CA ASP A 99 -23.93 8.94 -9.58
C ASP A 99 -24.45 8.03 -10.69
N LYS A 100 -25.12 8.63 -11.67
CA LYS A 100 -25.59 7.91 -12.85
C LYS A 100 -24.45 7.71 -13.84
N LEU A 101 -24.42 6.56 -14.50
CA LEU A 101 -23.49 6.27 -15.59
C LEU A 101 -23.84 7.06 -16.85
N SER A 102 -25.13 7.26 -17.12
CA SER A 102 -25.62 7.89 -18.34
C SER A 102 -25.08 9.32 -18.49
N GLY A 103 -24.46 9.59 -19.64
CA GLY A 103 -23.86 10.89 -19.96
C GLY A 103 -22.52 11.18 -19.29
N ARG A 104 -21.92 10.19 -18.59
CA ARG A 104 -20.61 10.32 -17.97
C ARG A 104 -19.55 9.53 -18.73
N ASN A 105 -18.34 10.02 -18.76
CA ASN A 105 -17.18 9.26 -19.22
C ASN A 105 -16.35 8.75 -18.05
N THR A 106 -15.51 7.76 -18.31
CA THR A 106 -14.67 7.12 -17.29
C THR A 106 -13.74 8.10 -16.58
N PHE A 107 -13.26 9.14 -17.25
CA PHE A 107 -12.44 10.18 -16.67
C PHE A 107 -13.21 10.98 -15.60
N GLN A 108 -14.46 11.37 -15.91
CA GLN A 108 -15.28 12.09 -14.94
C GLN A 108 -15.59 11.27 -13.69
N LEU A 109 -15.85 9.96 -13.83
CA LEU A 109 -16.10 9.06 -12.71
C LEU A 109 -14.85 8.86 -11.84
N THR A 110 -13.68 8.72 -12.45
CA THR A 110 -12.42 8.59 -11.71
C THR A 110 -12.07 9.89 -10.99
N THR A 111 -12.23 11.04 -11.64
CA THR A 111 -11.96 12.36 -11.01
C THR A 111 -12.86 12.60 -9.80
N GLU A 112 -14.14 12.26 -9.88
CA GLU A 112 -15.07 12.42 -8.76
C GLU A 112 -14.70 11.52 -7.56
N ALA A 113 -14.24 10.29 -7.84
CA ALA A 113 -13.74 9.39 -6.81
C ALA A 113 -12.43 9.91 -6.18
N GLU A 114 -11.50 10.45 -6.98
CA GLU A 114 -10.26 11.08 -6.54
C GLU A 114 -10.54 12.28 -5.62
N GLU A 115 -11.43 13.17 -6.05
CA GLU A 115 -11.87 14.34 -5.25
C GLU A 115 -12.51 13.91 -3.93
N THR A 116 -13.31 12.83 -3.96
CA THR A 116 -13.94 12.28 -2.75
C THR A 116 -12.89 11.78 -1.77
N ILE A 117 -11.92 10.98 -2.22
CA ILE A 117 -10.84 10.48 -1.36
C ILE A 117 -10.04 11.63 -0.76
N LYS A 118 -9.73 12.65 -1.58
CA LYS A 118 -9.04 13.85 -1.12
C LYS A 118 -9.85 14.59 -0.06
N LEU A 119 -11.14 14.80 -0.28
CA LEU A 119 -12.03 15.46 0.68
C LEU A 119 -12.05 14.74 2.04
N LEU A 120 -12.18 13.41 2.04
CA LEU A 120 -12.14 12.63 3.26
C LEU A 120 -10.80 12.77 3.98
N ARG A 121 -9.71 12.77 3.22
CA ARG A 121 -8.34 12.89 3.75
C ARG A 121 -8.09 14.28 4.33
N ASP A 122 -8.51 15.33 3.66
CA ASP A 122 -8.41 16.71 4.12
C ASP A 122 -9.30 16.97 5.36
N SER A 123 -10.44 16.28 5.45
CA SER A 123 -11.37 16.36 6.58
C SER A 123 -11.05 15.40 7.74
N ALA A 124 -9.99 14.60 7.61
CA ALA A 124 -9.73 13.47 8.52
C ALA A 124 -9.64 13.88 9.99
N SER A 125 -8.99 15.01 10.30
CA SER A 125 -8.88 15.52 11.68
C SER A 125 -10.24 15.92 12.27
N CYS A 126 -11.11 16.52 11.46
CA CYS A 126 -12.44 16.98 11.90
C CYS A 126 -13.44 15.82 12.00
N TRP A 127 -13.22 14.74 11.25
CA TRP A 127 -14.14 13.61 11.19
C TRP A 127 -13.60 12.39 11.93
N HIS A 128 -12.51 12.54 12.68
CA HIS A 128 -11.84 11.47 13.42
C HIS A 128 -11.45 10.28 12.53
N LEU A 129 -11.05 10.55 11.27
CA LEU A 129 -10.58 9.54 10.35
C LEU A 129 -9.06 9.43 10.38
N ASN A 130 -8.57 8.25 10.00
CA ASN A 130 -7.15 8.06 9.72
C ASN A 130 -6.90 8.38 8.23
N PRO A 131 -6.19 9.46 7.88
CA PRO A 131 -5.93 9.83 6.49
C PRO A 131 -5.08 8.79 5.72
N TYR A 132 -4.49 7.84 6.44
CA TYR A 132 -3.68 6.75 5.88
C TYR A 132 -4.43 5.41 5.83
N ASP A 133 -5.73 5.38 6.13
CA ASP A 133 -6.57 4.17 6.10
C ASP A 133 -7.96 4.43 5.50
N ILE A 134 -7.97 5.09 4.35
CA ILE A 134 -9.18 5.37 3.56
C ILE A 134 -9.18 4.41 2.36
N GLY A 135 -10.17 3.51 2.32
CA GLY A 135 -10.36 2.55 1.25
C GLY A 135 -11.49 2.92 0.30
N VAL A 136 -11.49 2.27 -0.84
CA VAL A 136 -12.61 2.30 -1.79
C VAL A 136 -13.16 0.91 -2.00
N MET A 137 -14.44 0.80 -2.30
CA MET A 137 -15.04 -0.44 -2.74
C MET A 137 -15.96 -0.20 -3.94
N GLY A 138 -16.11 -1.20 -4.80
CA GLY A 138 -17.01 -1.08 -5.93
C GLY A 138 -17.36 -2.43 -6.57
N PHE A 139 -18.56 -2.46 -7.14
CA PHE A 139 -19.12 -3.59 -7.89
C PHE A 139 -19.08 -3.27 -9.38
N GLY A 140 -18.77 -4.25 -10.23
CA GLY A 140 -18.81 -4.07 -11.69
C GLY A 140 -18.05 -2.81 -12.16
N VAL A 141 -18.80 -1.81 -12.66
CA VAL A 141 -18.24 -0.50 -13.09
C VAL A 141 -17.68 0.30 -11.91
N GLY A 142 -18.33 0.27 -10.74
CA GLY A 142 -17.77 0.87 -9.52
C GLY A 142 -16.42 0.23 -9.16
N GLY A 143 -16.29 -1.09 -9.37
CA GLY A 143 -15.03 -1.81 -9.24
C GLY A 143 -13.97 -1.37 -10.26
N TYR A 144 -14.37 -1.05 -11.49
CA TYR A 144 -13.50 -0.44 -12.50
C TYR A 144 -12.94 0.90 -12.01
N VAL A 145 -13.80 1.80 -11.53
CA VAL A 145 -13.38 3.10 -11.03
C VAL A 145 -12.46 2.96 -9.82
N ALA A 146 -12.81 2.06 -8.88
CA ALA A 146 -11.97 1.78 -7.70
C ALA A 146 -10.57 1.29 -8.09
N ALA A 147 -10.47 0.39 -9.07
CA ALA A 147 -9.19 -0.11 -9.58
C ALA A 147 -8.40 0.99 -10.32
N MET A 148 -9.07 1.82 -11.13
CA MET A 148 -8.43 2.92 -11.86
C MET A 148 -7.85 3.97 -10.91
N VAL A 149 -8.59 4.45 -9.92
CA VAL A 149 -8.07 5.43 -8.95
C VAL A 149 -6.95 4.83 -8.10
N SER A 150 -7.01 3.54 -7.81
CA SER A 150 -5.91 2.83 -7.13
C SER A 150 -4.63 2.81 -7.94
N CYS A 151 -4.72 2.66 -9.27
CA CYS A 151 -3.57 2.59 -10.16
C CYS A 151 -3.05 3.95 -10.61
N LYS A 152 -3.94 4.92 -10.89
CA LYS A 152 -3.58 6.15 -11.61
C LYS A 152 -3.62 7.42 -10.79
N ALA A 153 -4.45 7.48 -9.74
CA ALA A 153 -4.58 8.70 -8.95
C ALA A 153 -3.25 9.20 -8.38
N PRO A 154 -3.06 10.51 -8.24
CA PRO A 154 -2.01 11.09 -7.43
C PRO A 154 -2.03 10.55 -6.00
N PHE A 155 -0.90 10.55 -5.31
CA PHE A 155 -0.79 9.96 -3.96
C PHE A 155 -1.84 10.52 -2.97
N ALA A 156 -2.09 11.83 -3.01
CA ALA A 156 -3.03 12.49 -2.11
C ALA A 156 -4.51 12.09 -2.34
N GLU A 157 -4.83 11.62 -3.54
CA GLU A 157 -6.16 11.25 -4.02
C GLU A 157 -6.31 9.73 -4.20
N ARG A 158 -5.22 8.98 -4.01
CA ARG A 158 -5.18 7.52 -4.13
C ARG A 158 -5.68 6.88 -2.84
N PRO A 159 -6.58 5.87 -2.90
CA PRO A 159 -7.00 5.14 -1.70
C PRO A 159 -5.83 4.39 -1.07
N ASN A 160 -6.00 3.94 0.17
CA ASN A 160 -5.01 3.12 0.85
C ASN A 160 -5.23 1.62 0.62
N PHE A 161 -6.42 1.24 0.21
CA PHE A 161 -6.79 -0.13 -0.19
C PHE A 161 -8.05 -0.14 -1.06
N SER A 162 -8.31 -1.27 -1.72
CA SER A 162 -9.54 -1.45 -2.50
C SER A 162 -10.18 -2.82 -2.28
N LEU A 163 -11.52 -2.84 -2.23
CA LEU A 163 -12.38 -4.03 -2.21
C LEU A 163 -13.14 -4.09 -3.54
N LEU A 164 -12.84 -5.06 -4.36
CA LEU A 164 -13.30 -5.14 -5.76
C LEU A 164 -14.21 -6.35 -5.95
N PHE A 165 -15.48 -6.11 -6.24
CA PHE A 165 -16.51 -7.14 -6.39
C PHE A 165 -16.87 -7.31 -7.86
N ASN A 166 -16.55 -8.46 -8.47
CA ASN A 166 -16.69 -8.71 -9.89
C ASN A 166 -16.34 -7.48 -10.75
N PRO A 167 -15.14 -6.88 -10.54
CA PRO A 167 -14.81 -5.61 -11.15
C PRO A 167 -14.63 -5.75 -12.65
N VAL A 168 -15.10 -4.77 -13.41
CA VAL A 168 -14.79 -4.69 -14.83
C VAL A 168 -13.38 -4.12 -14.99
N ILE A 169 -12.44 -4.96 -15.36
CA ILE A 169 -11.02 -4.60 -15.56
C ILE A 169 -10.69 -4.54 -17.06
N SER A 170 -11.30 -5.45 -17.85
CA SER A 170 -11.11 -5.54 -19.28
C SER A 170 -12.03 -4.58 -20.04
N GLY A 171 -11.45 -3.71 -20.86
CA GLY A 171 -12.26 -2.84 -21.76
C GLY A 171 -13.11 -3.64 -22.76
N ILE A 172 -12.72 -4.86 -23.09
CA ILE A 172 -13.49 -5.76 -23.98
C ILE A 172 -14.82 -6.11 -23.34
N ASP A 173 -14.85 -6.46 -22.06
CA ASP A 173 -16.09 -6.82 -21.39
C ASP A 173 -17.00 -5.60 -21.15
N LEU A 174 -16.46 -4.43 -20.89
CA LEU A 174 -17.20 -3.17 -20.87
C LEU A 174 -17.94 -2.97 -22.20
N LYS A 175 -17.24 -3.13 -23.32
CA LYS A 175 -17.81 -2.96 -24.67
C LYS A 175 -18.80 -4.05 -25.01
N ARG A 176 -18.46 -5.32 -24.77
CA ARG A 176 -19.28 -6.50 -25.09
C ARG A 176 -20.62 -6.47 -24.38
N ASN A 177 -20.64 -6.03 -23.13
CA ASN A 177 -21.83 -6.01 -22.29
C ASN A 177 -22.58 -4.67 -22.36
N GLY A 178 -22.22 -3.80 -23.29
CA GLY A 178 -22.89 -2.49 -23.48
C GLY A 178 -22.66 -1.50 -22.34
N LEU A 179 -21.79 -1.82 -21.38
CA LEU A 179 -21.46 -0.95 -20.24
C LEU A 179 -20.71 0.31 -20.67
N LEU A 180 -20.12 0.31 -21.88
CA LEU A 180 -19.54 1.49 -22.50
C LEU A 180 -20.52 2.25 -23.41
N ALA A 181 -21.70 1.72 -23.70
CA ALA A 181 -22.65 2.38 -24.60
C ALA A 181 -23.08 3.76 -24.06
N ASP A 182 -23.20 3.88 -22.75
CA ASP A 182 -23.57 5.10 -22.04
C ASP A 182 -22.37 5.87 -21.46
N ILE A 183 -21.16 5.34 -21.63
CA ILE A 183 -19.93 5.98 -21.19
C ILE A 183 -19.23 6.58 -22.40
N THR A 184 -19.26 7.90 -22.52
CA THR A 184 -18.53 8.62 -23.57
C THR A 184 -17.03 8.50 -23.28
N LEU A 185 -16.31 7.72 -24.08
CA LEU A 185 -14.85 7.70 -24.00
C LEU A 185 -14.32 9.08 -24.39
N PRO A 186 -13.31 9.61 -23.70
CA PRO A 186 -12.62 10.80 -24.18
C PRO A 186 -12.06 10.55 -25.58
N SER A 187 -11.91 11.63 -26.37
CA SER A 187 -11.52 11.59 -27.78
C SER A 187 -10.45 10.57 -28.12
N LYS A 188 -10.38 10.15 -29.40
CA LYS A 188 -9.45 9.14 -29.93
C LYS A 188 -7.98 9.28 -29.52
N ASP A 189 -7.57 10.44 -29.04
CA ASP A 189 -6.21 10.74 -28.58
C ASP A 189 -6.00 10.53 -27.07
N ALA A 190 -7.07 10.41 -26.30
CA ALA A 190 -7.01 9.92 -24.91
C ALA A 190 -7.21 8.40 -24.93
N VAL A 191 -6.40 7.74 -25.75
CA VAL A 191 -6.53 6.33 -26.05
C VAL A 191 -6.29 5.51 -24.79
N LEU A 192 -7.39 5.18 -24.22
CA LEU A 192 -7.67 3.78 -24.08
C LEU A 192 -8.12 3.31 -25.47
N SER A 193 -7.23 2.85 -26.32
CA SER A 193 -7.62 1.92 -27.34
C SER A 193 -8.18 0.74 -26.56
N VAL A 194 -9.47 0.59 -26.64
CA VAL A 194 -10.24 -0.41 -25.88
C VAL A 194 -9.76 -1.83 -26.19
N ASP A 195 -8.98 -2.00 -27.22
CA ASP A 195 -8.46 -3.26 -27.71
C ASP A 195 -7.10 -3.65 -27.10
N GLU A 196 -6.28 -2.69 -26.62
CA GLU A 196 -4.94 -3.01 -26.15
C GLU A 196 -4.57 -2.32 -24.83
N SER A 197 -5.07 -1.13 -24.55
CA SER A 197 -4.73 -0.34 -23.37
C SER A 197 -5.86 -0.13 -22.36
N GLY A 198 -7.09 -0.58 -22.69
CA GLY A 198 -8.23 -0.53 -21.77
C GLY A 198 -8.18 -1.52 -20.63
N PHE A 199 -7.04 -2.20 -20.48
CA PHE A 199 -6.84 -3.18 -19.46
C PHE A 199 -6.27 -2.52 -18.22
N VAL A 200 -7.09 -2.30 -17.18
CA VAL A 200 -6.68 -1.63 -15.93
C VAL A 200 -5.43 -2.27 -15.31
N ALA A 201 -5.29 -3.59 -15.48
CA ALA A 201 -4.13 -4.33 -15.00
C ALA A 201 -2.79 -3.78 -15.55
N SER A 202 -2.77 -3.18 -16.75
CA SER A 202 -1.56 -2.56 -17.33
C SER A 202 -1.10 -1.30 -16.60
N PHE A 203 -1.98 -0.69 -15.80
CA PHE A 203 -1.68 0.50 -15.00
C PHE A 203 -1.22 0.17 -13.58
N VAL A 204 -1.21 -1.11 -13.20
CA VAL A 204 -0.69 -1.53 -11.89
C VAL A 204 0.79 -1.17 -11.79
N ARG A 205 1.13 -0.40 -10.76
CA ARG A 205 2.47 0.11 -10.54
C ARG A 205 3.16 -0.65 -9.42
N ARG A 206 4.42 -0.96 -9.65
CA ARG A 206 5.27 -1.64 -8.68
C ARG A 206 5.40 -0.82 -7.39
N HIS A 207 5.08 -1.42 -6.26
CA HIS A 207 5.06 -0.85 -4.91
C HIS A 207 4.11 0.35 -4.67
N LEU A 208 3.51 0.90 -5.72
CA LEU A 208 2.73 2.13 -5.61
C LEU A 208 1.22 1.91 -5.70
N THR A 209 0.76 0.84 -6.36
CA THR A 209 -0.66 0.47 -6.34
C THR A 209 -1.00 -0.11 -4.97
N PRO A 210 -2.00 0.45 -4.27
CA PRO A 210 -2.40 -0.02 -2.94
C PRO A 210 -2.86 -1.47 -2.95
N GLU A 211 -2.82 -2.10 -1.78
CA GLU A 211 -3.33 -3.46 -1.61
C GLU A 211 -4.81 -3.58 -1.97
N ALA A 212 -5.19 -4.76 -2.45
CA ALA A 212 -6.54 -5.03 -2.91
C ALA A 212 -7.04 -6.39 -2.45
N ALA A 213 -8.35 -6.52 -2.22
CA ALA A 213 -9.05 -7.79 -2.18
C ALA A 213 -10.05 -7.86 -3.31
N LEU A 214 -10.01 -8.96 -4.06
CA LEU A 214 -10.93 -9.26 -5.14
C LEU A 214 -11.88 -10.37 -4.72
N PHE A 215 -13.16 -10.13 -4.91
CA PHE A 215 -14.25 -11.06 -4.64
C PHE A 215 -14.95 -11.35 -5.96
N LEU A 216 -14.85 -12.57 -6.43
CA LEU A 216 -15.36 -12.98 -7.74
C LEU A 216 -16.35 -14.13 -7.60
N THR A 217 -17.28 -14.24 -8.54
CA THR A 217 -18.13 -15.42 -8.69
C THR A 217 -17.75 -16.18 -9.96
N ASN A 218 -17.69 -17.49 -9.86
CA ASN A 218 -17.28 -18.35 -10.98
C ASN A 218 -18.34 -18.40 -12.11
N ASP A 219 -19.58 -18.13 -11.77
CA ASP A 219 -20.73 -18.14 -12.67
C ASP A 219 -21.13 -16.75 -13.19
N ASP A 220 -20.26 -15.75 -13.08
CA ASP A 220 -20.46 -14.44 -13.68
C ASP A 220 -20.39 -14.53 -15.22
N VAL A 221 -21.55 -14.35 -15.85
CA VAL A 221 -21.69 -14.37 -17.33
C VAL A 221 -21.60 -12.99 -17.94
N VAL A 222 -21.62 -11.93 -17.12
CA VAL A 222 -21.55 -10.54 -17.56
C VAL A 222 -20.09 -10.08 -17.65
N VAL A 223 -19.30 -10.39 -16.63
CA VAL A 223 -17.88 -10.04 -16.52
C VAL A 223 -17.06 -11.31 -16.32
N ASN A 224 -16.31 -11.70 -17.34
CA ASN A 224 -15.49 -12.90 -17.27
C ASN A 224 -14.44 -12.79 -16.17
N PRO A 225 -14.47 -13.63 -15.11
CA PRO A 225 -13.55 -13.52 -13.98
C PRO A 225 -12.08 -13.67 -14.39
N LEU A 226 -11.76 -14.48 -15.41
CA LEU A 226 -10.36 -14.71 -15.84
C LEU A 226 -9.77 -13.46 -16.51
N GLN A 227 -10.55 -12.78 -17.36
CA GLN A 227 -10.10 -11.61 -18.11
C GLN A 227 -10.12 -10.32 -17.26
N ASN A 228 -10.78 -10.35 -16.13
CA ASN A 228 -10.96 -9.19 -15.25
C ASN A 228 -10.25 -9.39 -13.90
N GLY A 229 -10.92 -9.95 -12.91
CA GLY A 229 -10.39 -10.03 -11.56
C GLY A 229 -9.10 -10.85 -11.45
N VAL A 230 -9.02 -12.02 -12.11
CA VAL A 230 -7.80 -12.86 -12.10
C VAL A 230 -6.63 -12.15 -12.78
N ALA A 231 -6.89 -11.46 -13.90
CA ALA A 231 -5.85 -10.71 -14.59
C ALA A 231 -5.33 -9.54 -13.73
N TYR A 232 -6.21 -8.82 -13.02
CA TYR A 232 -5.80 -7.78 -12.09
C TYR A 232 -4.99 -8.35 -10.93
N TYR A 233 -5.43 -9.46 -10.33
CA TYR A 233 -4.68 -10.17 -9.29
C TYR A 233 -3.27 -10.53 -9.78
N THR A 234 -3.15 -11.09 -10.97
CA THR A 234 -1.87 -11.47 -11.57
C THR A 234 -0.94 -10.26 -11.73
N ALA A 235 -1.49 -9.14 -12.24
CA ALA A 235 -0.72 -7.91 -12.38
C ALA A 235 -0.29 -7.34 -11.02
N MET A 236 -1.18 -7.33 -10.02
CA MET A 236 -0.86 -6.89 -8.66
C MET A 236 0.28 -7.72 -8.07
N ARG A 237 0.17 -9.05 -8.10
CA ARG A 237 1.20 -9.95 -7.56
C ARG A 237 2.51 -9.88 -8.33
N GLY A 238 2.44 -9.80 -9.67
CA GLY A 238 3.61 -9.65 -10.54
C GLY A 238 4.38 -8.34 -10.31
N ASN A 239 3.70 -7.30 -9.83
CA ASN A 239 4.29 -6.02 -9.45
C ASN A 239 4.61 -5.92 -7.94
N GLY A 240 4.52 -7.01 -7.20
CA GLY A 240 4.86 -7.05 -5.77
C GLY A 240 3.88 -6.32 -4.85
N ASN A 241 2.69 -6.01 -5.34
CA ASN A 241 1.65 -5.41 -4.50
C ASN A 241 0.83 -6.51 -3.80
N ASN A 242 0.42 -6.26 -2.57
CA ASN A 242 -0.47 -7.17 -1.84
C ASN A 242 -1.82 -7.25 -2.53
N CYS A 243 -2.27 -8.48 -2.76
CA CYS A 243 -3.57 -8.74 -3.35
C CYS A 243 -4.10 -10.10 -2.91
N SER A 244 -5.34 -10.13 -2.44
CA SER A 244 -6.06 -11.36 -2.10
C SER A 244 -7.15 -11.64 -3.14
N LEU A 245 -7.40 -12.91 -3.42
CA LEU A 245 -8.38 -13.34 -4.40
C LEU A 245 -9.30 -14.39 -3.79
N PHE A 246 -10.59 -14.09 -3.75
CA PHE A 246 -11.66 -14.95 -3.30
C PHE A 246 -12.57 -15.27 -4.49
N ILE A 247 -12.85 -16.55 -4.75
CA ILE A 247 -13.72 -16.98 -5.85
C ILE A 247 -14.79 -17.88 -5.29
N TYR A 248 -16.05 -17.45 -5.43
CA TYR A 248 -17.22 -18.17 -4.97
C TYR A 248 -17.82 -18.98 -6.13
N PRO A 249 -18.32 -20.21 -5.86
CA PRO A 249 -18.86 -21.09 -6.90
C PRO A 249 -20.05 -20.49 -7.66
N LYS A 250 -20.89 -19.70 -6.94
CA LYS A 250 -22.12 -19.12 -7.43
C LYS A 250 -22.33 -17.71 -6.89
N GLY A 251 -23.16 -16.93 -7.58
CA GLY A 251 -23.56 -15.58 -7.19
C GLY A 251 -23.85 -14.67 -8.37
N GLY A 252 -23.39 -15.02 -9.58
CA GLY A 252 -23.53 -14.20 -10.77
C GLY A 252 -22.81 -12.87 -10.66
N HIS A 253 -23.09 -11.94 -11.57
CA HIS A 253 -22.43 -10.62 -11.59
C HIS A 253 -22.73 -9.80 -10.33
N ASP A 254 -23.95 -9.87 -9.83
CA ASP A 254 -24.44 -9.04 -8.73
C ASP A 254 -24.23 -9.69 -7.34
N PHE A 255 -23.41 -10.75 -7.23
CA PHE A 255 -23.21 -11.53 -5.99
C PHE A 255 -24.50 -12.01 -5.34
N GLY A 256 -25.45 -12.43 -6.18
CA GLY A 256 -26.75 -12.77 -5.64
C GLY A 256 -27.22 -11.64 -4.72
N LEU A 257 -27.38 -10.43 -5.26
CA LEU A 257 -28.23 -9.41 -4.61
C LEU A 257 -29.51 -10.06 -4.09
N LEU A 258 -29.62 -11.33 -4.37
CA LEU A 258 -30.65 -12.32 -4.27
C LEU A 258 -30.31 -13.33 -3.16
N ALA A 259 -31.17 -13.43 -2.26
CA ALA A 259 -31.74 -14.56 -1.50
C ALA A 259 -30.85 -15.69 -0.92
N ASP A 260 -29.65 -15.99 -1.35
CA ASP A 260 -28.84 -17.04 -0.73
C ASP A 260 -27.98 -16.49 0.43
N ASP A 261 -28.51 -16.68 1.64
CA ASP A 261 -27.88 -16.19 2.86
C ASP A 261 -26.50 -16.80 3.15
N VAL A 262 -26.20 -17.99 2.61
CA VAL A 262 -24.96 -18.71 2.93
C VAL A 262 -23.76 -18.06 2.23
N CYS A 263 -23.83 -17.87 0.92
CA CYS A 263 -22.73 -17.23 0.15
C CYS A 263 -22.52 -15.78 0.56
N ARG A 264 -23.61 -15.05 0.85
CA ARG A 264 -23.54 -13.66 1.34
C ARG A 264 -22.86 -13.59 2.69
N LYS A 265 -23.18 -14.47 3.61
CA LYS A 265 -22.55 -14.54 4.93
C LYS A 265 -21.07 -14.82 4.80
N GLN A 266 -20.68 -15.83 4.02
CA GLN A 266 -19.28 -16.17 3.80
C GLN A 266 -18.52 -14.98 3.20
N LEU A 267 -19.07 -14.32 2.20
CA LEU A 267 -18.45 -13.13 1.59
C LEU A 267 -18.21 -12.02 2.64
N ILE A 268 -19.20 -11.74 3.50
CA ILE A 268 -19.06 -10.72 4.54
C ILE A 268 -17.99 -11.14 5.55
N ASP A 269 -17.95 -12.39 5.95
CA ASP A 269 -16.95 -12.92 6.87
C ASP A 269 -15.53 -12.85 6.27
N ASP A 270 -15.37 -13.15 4.97
CA ASP A 270 -14.11 -13.05 4.26
C ASP A 270 -13.64 -11.59 4.13
N VAL A 271 -14.55 -10.67 3.81
CA VAL A 271 -14.25 -9.21 3.76
C VAL A 271 -13.80 -8.71 5.13
N ASN A 272 -14.51 -9.08 6.19
CA ASN A 272 -14.19 -8.68 7.56
C ASN A 272 -12.82 -9.24 7.98
N SER A 273 -12.61 -10.54 7.75
CA SER A 273 -11.34 -11.21 8.07
C SER A 273 -10.18 -10.56 7.32
N TRP A 274 -10.37 -10.20 6.04
CA TRP A 274 -9.33 -9.50 5.29
C TRP A 274 -9.02 -8.12 5.88
N LEU A 275 -10.04 -7.34 6.23
CA LEU A 275 -9.88 -6.01 6.85
C LEU A 275 -9.21 -6.06 8.22
N GLU A 276 -9.50 -7.09 9.03
CA GLU A 276 -8.88 -7.31 10.34
C GLU A 276 -7.40 -7.70 10.24
N ASN A 277 -7.08 -8.55 9.25
CA ASN A 277 -5.72 -9.05 9.04
C ASN A 277 -4.84 -8.09 8.23
N ARG A 278 -5.42 -7.05 7.68
CA ARG A 278 -4.69 -6.00 6.95
C ARG A 278 -3.69 -5.31 7.86
N GLN A 279 -2.45 -5.23 7.41
CA GLN A 279 -1.47 -4.42 8.11
C GLN A 279 -1.81 -2.94 7.97
N LEU A 280 -2.04 -2.27 9.09
CA LEU A 280 -2.17 -0.82 9.09
C LEU A 280 -0.81 -0.19 8.73
N ILE A 281 -0.74 0.50 7.60
CA ILE A 281 0.53 1.02 7.05
C ILE A 281 0.99 2.25 7.83
N ALA A 282 0.08 3.11 8.24
CA ALA A 282 0.38 4.30 9.02
C ALA A 282 -0.83 4.76 9.85
N THR A 283 -0.54 5.43 10.96
CA THR A 283 -1.49 6.27 11.71
C THR A 283 -0.98 7.71 11.66
N PRO A 284 -1.78 8.71 12.07
CA PRO A 284 -1.30 10.09 12.21
C PRO A 284 -0.05 10.22 13.12
N GLN A 285 0.13 9.29 14.05
CA GLN A 285 1.26 9.25 14.99
C GLN A 285 2.47 8.48 14.47
N SER A 286 2.34 7.73 13.39
CA SER A 286 3.45 6.93 12.84
C SER A 286 4.57 7.80 12.30
N ILE A 287 5.81 7.41 12.57
CA ILE A 287 7.00 7.98 11.94
C ILE A 287 7.11 7.43 10.52
N ARG A 288 6.86 8.28 9.53
CA ARG A 288 6.89 7.90 8.12
C ARG A 288 8.32 7.89 7.59
N VAL A 289 8.74 6.75 7.03
CA VAL A 289 10.08 6.53 6.48
C VAL A 289 9.97 6.27 4.97
N ALA A 290 10.59 7.13 4.16
CA ALA A 290 10.68 6.95 2.72
C ALA A 290 12.04 6.34 2.33
N CYS A 291 12.02 5.13 1.75
CA CYS A 291 13.19 4.52 1.14
C CYS A 291 13.23 4.87 -0.35
N ILE A 292 14.07 5.84 -0.71
CA ILE A 292 14.24 6.35 -2.08
C ILE A 292 15.50 5.75 -2.68
N GLY A 293 15.41 5.17 -3.88
CA GLY A 293 16.59 4.56 -4.50
C GLY A 293 16.34 3.91 -5.85
N ASN A 294 17.31 3.12 -6.27
CA ASN A 294 17.32 2.39 -7.53
C ASN A 294 16.82 0.93 -7.38
N SER A 295 17.26 0.02 -8.25
CA SER A 295 16.88 -1.40 -8.27
C SER A 295 17.14 -2.13 -6.96
N ILE A 296 18.16 -1.76 -6.20
CA ILE A 296 18.46 -2.36 -4.90
C ILE A 296 17.37 -2.00 -3.88
N THR A 297 16.87 -0.76 -3.91
CA THR A 297 15.73 -0.34 -3.08
C THR A 297 14.42 -0.94 -3.58
N ASP A 298 14.23 -0.97 -4.90
CA ASP A 298 13.10 -1.63 -5.56
C ASP A 298 12.99 -3.12 -5.20
N GLY A 299 14.13 -3.80 -4.97
CA GLY A 299 14.20 -5.24 -4.66
C GLY A 299 14.31 -6.10 -5.92
N ALA A 300 15.07 -5.65 -6.91
CA ALA A 300 15.28 -6.41 -8.15
C ALA A 300 15.85 -7.81 -7.88
N GLY A 301 15.25 -8.82 -8.51
CA GLY A 301 15.63 -10.23 -8.34
C GLY A 301 15.17 -10.88 -7.04
N ILE A 302 14.53 -10.16 -6.14
CA ILE A 302 13.85 -10.71 -4.95
C ILE A 302 12.37 -10.87 -5.28
N ASP A 303 11.79 -12.01 -4.88
CA ASP A 303 10.35 -12.18 -4.97
C ASP A 303 9.65 -11.11 -4.11
N LEU A 304 9.02 -10.17 -4.78
CA LEU A 304 8.38 -9.02 -4.15
C LEU A 304 7.19 -9.41 -3.27
N ALA A 305 6.50 -10.49 -3.64
CA ALA A 305 5.39 -11.03 -2.88
C ALA A 305 5.84 -11.59 -1.52
N SER A 306 7.14 -11.90 -1.37
CA SER A 306 7.70 -12.43 -0.14
C SER A 306 7.99 -11.38 0.93
N GLU A 307 7.87 -10.07 0.62
CA GLU A 307 8.23 -8.96 1.50
C GLU A 307 9.66 -9.05 2.08
N LYS A 308 10.60 -9.53 1.25
CA LYS A 308 12.01 -9.71 1.63
C LYS A 308 12.94 -8.62 1.11
N GLY A 309 12.43 -7.64 0.36
CA GLY A 309 13.18 -6.43 0.03
C GLY A 309 13.54 -5.62 1.28
N TYR A 310 14.68 -4.90 1.27
CA TYR A 310 15.14 -4.23 2.48
C TYR A 310 14.12 -3.23 3.10
N PRO A 311 13.30 -2.49 2.33
CA PRO A 311 12.30 -1.61 2.95
C PRO A 311 11.24 -2.35 3.76
N ALA A 312 10.78 -3.52 3.28
CA ALA A 312 9.82 -4.35 3.99
C ALA A 312 10.43 -4.99 5.25
N VAL A 313 11.69 -5.45 5.17
CA VAL A 313 12.42 -5.97 6.33
C VAL A 313 12.68 -4.85 7.35
N LEU A 314 13.00 -3.64 6.88
CA LEU A 314 13.17 -2.45 7.73
C LEU A 314 11.88 -2.12 8.48
N GLN A 315 10.71 -2.19 7.81
CA GLN A 315 9.41 -2.04 8.48
C GLN A 315 9.24 -3.02 9.64
N LYS A 316 9.57 -4.29 9.41
CA LYS A 316 9.46 -5.34 10.45
C LYS A 316 10.39 -5.07 11.62
N ARG A 317 11.60 -4.56 11.37
CA ARG A 317 12.60 -4.24 12.42
C ARG A 317 12.21 -3.00 13.23
N LEU A 318 11.72 -1.95 12.60
CA LEU A 318 11.32 -0.71 13.27
C LEU A 318 9.99 -0.84 14.02
N GLY A 319 9.12 -1.78 13.61
CA GLY A 319 7.87 -2.08 14.30
C GLY A 319 6.72 -1.10 13.99
N LYS A 320 5.65 -1.22 14.78
CA LYS A 320 4.35 -0.57 14.52
C LYS A 320 4.35 0.97 14.63
N GLY A 321 5.33 1.57 15.30
CA GLY A 321 5.46 3.03 15.40
C GLY A 321 5.99 3.69 14.14
N PHE A 322 6.40 2.91 13.15
CA PHE A 322 6.96 3.37 11.89
C PHE A 322 6.10 2.93 10.71
N ALA A 323 6.13 3.73 9.65
CA ALA A 323 5.49 3.43 8.36
C ALA A 323 6.53 3.56 7.25
N VAL A 324 7.17 2.45 6.90
CA VAL A 324 8.22 2.40 5.87
C VAL A 324 7.59 2.16 4.50
N ARG A 325 7.91 3.02 3.53
CA ARG A 325 7.47 2.88 2.14
C ARG A 325 8.65 2.74 1.20
N ASN A 326 8.47 1.83 0.24
CA ASN A 326 9.43 1.62 -0.84
C ASN A 326 9.11 2.54 -2.03
N PHE A 327 10.04 3.45 -2.35
CA PHE A 327 10.01 4.32 -3.52
C PHE A 327 11.20 4.02 -4.46
N GLY A 328 11.71 2.80 -4.44
CA GLY A 328 12.74 2.34 -5.36
C GLY A 328 12.22 2.18 -6.78
N VAL A 329 13.06 2.55 -7.76
CA VAL A 329 12.79 2.32 -9.18
C VAL A 329 14.05 1.81 -9.85
N SER A 330 13.96 0.63 -10.47
CA SER A 330 15.10 -0.03 -11.10
C SER A 330 15.77 0.83 -12.18
N ALA A 331 17.09 0.74 -12.29
CA ALA A 331 17.97 1.40 -13.27
C ALA A 331 18.10 2.93 -13.13
N ARG A 332 17.50 3.58 -12.15
CA ARG A 332 17.47 5.05 -12.06
C ARG A 332 18.78 5.64 -11.56
N THR A 333 19.09 6.83 -12.10
CA THR A 333 20.24 7.66 -11.75
C THR A 333 19.84 8.83 -10.86
N LEU A 334 20.77 9.31 -10.05
CA LEU A 334 20.66 10.60 -9.37
C LEU A 334 20.83 11.74 -10.34
N LEU A 335 21.81 11.60 -11.26
CA LEU A 335 22.10 12.58 -12.31
C LEU A 335 20.86 12.86 -13.17
N ARG A 336 20.45 14.14 -13.26
CA ARG A 336 19.36 14.59 -14.13
C ARG A 336 19.67 14.46 -15.61
N ARG A 337 20.96 14.40 -15.97
CA ARG A 337 21.45 14.18 -17.33
C ARG A 337 21.81 12.71 -17.59
N GLY A 338 21.59 11.84 -16.62
CA GLY A 338 21.74 10.39 -16.80
C GLY A 338 20.68 9.81 -17.75
N ASP A 339 20.84 8.55 -18.08
CA ASP A 339 19.93 7.83 -18.98
C ASP A 339 18.49 7.76 -18.46
N LEU A 340 18.31 7.53 -17.16
CA LEU A 340 17.00 7.34 -16.51
C LEU A 340 16.92 8.11 -15.17
N PRO A 341 16.74 9.46 -15.21
CA PRO A 341 16.75 10.27 -13.98
C PRO A 341 15.61 9.94 -13.02
N TYR A 342 15.93 9.63 -11.77
CA TYR A 342 14.93 9.28 -10.74
C TYR A 342 13.91 10.41 -10.48
N VAL A 343 14.31 11.67 -10.59
CA VAL A 343 13.43 12.82 -10.35
C VAL A 343 12.25 12.91 -11.33
N ASN A 344 12.31 12.20 -12.46
CA ASN A 344 11.23 12.15 -13.45
C ASN A 344 10.17 11.11 -13.11
N GLU A 345 10.44 10.23 -12.13
CA GLU A 345 9.57 9.11 -11.81
C GLU A 345 8.36 9.52 -10.95
N LEU A 346 7.27 8.77 -11.10
CA LEU A 346 6.12 8.89 -10.21
C LEU A 346 6.49 8.59 -8.75
N ALA A 347 7.41 7.65 -8.54
CA ALA A 347 7.90 7.31 -7.21
C ALA A 347 8.52 8.52 -6.49
N TRP A 348 9.19 9.42 -7.21
CA TRP A 348 9.67 10.68 -6.63
C TRP A 348 8.52 11.58 -6.16
N ARG A 349 7.52 11.79 -7.02
CA ARG A 349 6.32 12.59 -6.67
C ARG A 349 5.56 11.98 -5.49
N ASP A 350 5.39 10.67 -5.49
CA ASP A 350 4.73 9.94 -4.42
C ASP A 350 5.51 10.01 -3.10
N ALA A 351 6.86 9.95 -3.15
CA ALA A 351 7.70 10.10 -1.97
C ALA A 351 7.57 11.49 -1.35
N LEU A 352 7.49 12.55 -2.16
CA LEU A 352 7.24 13.91 -1.68
C LEU A 352 5.84 14.05 -1.07
N ALA A 353 4.81 13.53 -1.75
CA ALA A 353 3.43 13.56 -1.28
C ALA A 353 3.18 12.70 -0.03
N PHE A 354 3.98 11.66 0.18
CA PHE A 354 3.98 10.88 1.44
C PHE A 354 4.40 11.72 2.65
N ASN A 355 5.09 12.83 2.42
CA ASN A 355 5.52 13.78 3.43
C ASN A 355 6.23 13.08 4.61
N PRO A 356 7.34 12.37 4.36
CA PRO A 356 8.01 11.52 5.34
C PRO A 356 8.61 12.34 6.49
N ASN A 357 8.80 11.69 7.64
CA ASN A 357 9.58 12.23 8.76
C ASN A 357 11.06 11.86 8.65
N ILE A 358 11.33 10.73 7.99
CA ILE A 358 12.69 10.22 7.72
C ILE A 358 12.78 9.84 6.25
N VAL A 359 13.89 10.20 5.62
CA VAL A 359 14.22 9.77 4.25
C VAL A 359 15.55 9.02 4.26
N VAL A 360 15.57 7.83 3.67
CA VAL A 360 16.79 7.10 3.31
C VAL A 360 16.96 7.23 1.80
N LEU A 361 17.87 8.11 1.37
CA LEU A 361 18.16 8.37 -0.05
C LEU A 361 19.41 7.60 -0.47
N LYS A 362 19.22 6.59 -1.35
CA LYS A 362 20.27 5.68 -1.85
C LYS A 362 20.28 5.62 -3.38
N LEU A 363 20.95 6.56 -4.01
CA LEU A 363 21.23 6.62 -5.46
C LEU A 363 22.75 6.69 -5.69
N GLY A 364 23.18 6.59 -6.95
CA GLY A 364 24.58 6.66 -7.34
C GLY A 364 25.13 5.39 -7.99
N THR A 365 24.49 4.22 -7.79
CA THR A 365 24.96 2.96 -8.39
C THR A 365 24.97 3.03 -9.92
N ASN A 366 23.84 3.43 -10.54
CA ASN A 366 23.73 3.54 -12.00
C ASN A 366 24.48 4.75 -12.57
N ASP A 367 24.70 5.76 -11.74
CA ASP A 367 25.49 6.94 -12.08
C ASP A 367 26.95 6.58 -12.38
N SER A 368 27.46 5.49 -11.77
CA SER A 368 28.86 5.05 -11.96
C SER A 368 29.16 4.47 -13.35
N LYS A 369 28.11 4.18 -14.14
CA LYS A 369 28.29 3.72 -15.53
C LYS A 369 28.95 4.81 -16.38
N PRO A 370 29.87 4.49 -17.29
CA PRO A 370 30.57 5.49 -18.10
C PRO A 370 29.65 6.45 -18.85
N GLU A 371 28.53 5.92 -19.41
CA GLU A 371 27.54 6.71 -20.13
C GLU A 371 26.82 7.75 -19.27
N ASN A 372 26.74 7.51 -17.97
CA ASN A 372 26.15 8.44 -17.00
C ASN A 372 27.23 9.31 -16.34
N TRP A 373 28.36 8.71 -15.94
CA TRP A 373 29.40 9.42 -15.21
C TRP A 373 30.11 10.49 -16.04
N ARG A 374 30.00 10.47 -17.37
CA ARG A 374 30.45 11.58 -18.22
C ARG A 374 29.81 12.94 -17.86
N PHE A 375 28.72 12.94 -17.12
CA PHE A 375 28.01 14.11 -16.62
C PHE A 375 28.25 14.36 -15.12
N ASN A 376 29.38 13.88 -14.59
CA ASN A 376 29.71 13.90 -13.15
C ASN A 376 29.79 15.34 -12.56
N ASP A 377 30.02 16.35 -13.39
CA ASP A 377 29.97 17.78 -13.04
C ASP A 377 28.60 18.18 -12.43
N GLY A 378 27.53 17.46 -12.78
CA GLY A 378 26.18 17.68 -12.28
C GLY A 378 25.88 16.99 -10.98
N PHE A 379 26.62 15.95 -10.56
CA PHE A 379 26.19 15.04 -9.49
C PHE A 379 25.99 15.74 -8.13
N GLU A 380 26.94 16.60 -7.71
CA GLU A 380 26.81 17.37 -6.47
C GLU A 380 25.60 18.31 -6.50
N ARG A 381 25.43 19.05 -7.61
CA ARG A 381 24.30 19.97 -7.78
C ARG A 381 22.96 19.25 -7.72
N ASP A 382 22.84 18.11 -8.41
CA ASP A 382 21.60 17.37 -8.52
C ASP A 382 21.24 16.70 -7.17
N LEU A 383 22.24 16.20 -6.42
CA LEU A 383 22.04 15.68 -5.06
C LEU A 383 21.62 16.80 -4.08
N LEU A 384 22.26 17.97 -4.14
CA LEU A 384 21.85 19.13 -3.34
C LEU A 384 20.41 19.51 -3.61
N ALA A 385 19.99 19.57 -4.88
CA ALA A 385 18.63 19.92 -5.26
C ALA A 385 17.59 18.89 -4.73
N MET A 386 17.91 17.59 -4.76
CA MET A 386 17.04 16.57 -4.17
C MET A 386 16.92 16.71 -2.65
N VAL A 387 18.03 16.93 -1.96
CA VAL A 387 18.05 17.13 -0.49
C VAL A 387 17.27 18.38 -0.12
N ASP A 388 17.48 19.50 -0.81
CA ASP A 388 16.79 20.77 -0.57
C ASP A 388 15.27 20.60 -0.74
N THR A 389 14.83 19.89 -1.80
CA THR A 389 13.43 19.58 -2.03
C THR A 389 12.83 18.75 -0.89
N LEU A 390 13.55 17.73 -0.41
CA LEU A 390 13.10 16.88 0.68
C LEU A 390 13.01 17.64 2.01
N GLN A 391 14.05 18.43 2.34
CA GLN A 391 14.07 19.19 3.60
C GLN A 391 13.03 20.31 3.66
N ALA A 392 12.55 20.79 2.49
CA ALA A 392 11.48 21.78 2.38
C ALA A 392 10.07 21.21 2.59
N LEU A 393 9.90 19.90 2.71
CA LEU A 393 8.60 19.30 2.93
C LEU A 393 8.01 19.74 4.29
N PRO A 394 6.66 19.80 4.43
CA PRO A 394 5.99 20.23 5.66
C PRO A 394 6.39 19.44 6.92
N ALA A 395 6.74 18.16 6.77
CA ALA A 395 7.23 17.34 7.88
C ALA A 395 8.69 17.62 8.28
N HIS A 396 9.43 18.45 7.51
CA HIS A 396 10.85 18.76 7.71
C HIS A 396 11.68 17.48 7.99
N PRO A 397 11.73 16.52 7.05
CA PRO A 397 12.30 15.21 7.30
C PRO A 397 13.77 15.25 7.66
N LYS A 398 14.19 14.34 8.55
CA LYS A 398 15.60 13.99 8.68
C LYS A 398 16.02 13.19 7.45
N VAL A 399 16.97 13.73 6.69
CA VAL A 399 17.48 13.08 5.48
C VAL A 399 18.77 12.31 5.81
N TYR A 400 18.75 11.02 5.55
CA TYR A 400 19.89 10.13 5.60
C TYR A 400 20.37 9.85 4.17
N LEU A 401 21.61 10.23 3.88
CA LEU A 401 22.25 9.90 2.62
C LEU A 401 22.99 8.57 2.77
N ALA A 402 22.46 7.52 2.14
CA ALA A 402 23.08 6.21 2.15
C ALA A 402 24.02 6.06 0.97
N THR A 403 25.27 5.65 1.23
CA THR A 403 26.20 5.30 0.16
C THR A 403 25.69 4.08 -0.60
N PRO A 404 25.93 3.96 -1.93
CA PRO A 404 25.70 2.70 -2.63
C PRO A 404 26.45 1.56 -1.94
N ILE A 405 25.89 0.34 -1.93
CA ILE A 405 26.67 -0.85 -1.55
C ILE A 405 27.74 -1.12 -2.59
N PRO A 406 28.81 -1.89 -2.27
CA PRO A 406 29.86 -2.22 -3.24
C PRO A 406 29.29 -2.95 -4.46
N ALA A 407 29.83 -2.67 -5.63
CA ALA A 407 29.63 -3.44 -6.82
C ALA A 407 30.70 -4.54 -6.88
N PHE A 408 30.34 -5.76 -6.49
CA PHE A 408 31.28 -6.90 -6.43
C PHE A 408 31.67 -7.44 -7.80
N LYS A 409 30.91 -7.07 -8.84
CA LYS A 409 31.20 -7.38 -10.26
C LYS A 409 30.86 -6.19 -11.14
N PRO A 410 31.55 -5.96 -12.26
CA PRO A 410 31.30 -4.85 -13.16
C PRO A 410 30.12 -5.11 -14.12
N THR A 411 29.06 -5.72 -13.62
CA THR A 411 27.87 -6.04 -14.40
C THR A 411 27.17 -4.76 -14.85
N TRP A 412 26.71 -4.71 -16.10
CA TRP A 412 26.10 -3.53 -16.75
C TRP A 412 26.98 -2.27 -16.69
N ASN A 413 28.31 -2.43 -16.73
CA ASN A 413 29.29 -1.34 -16.62
C ASN A 413 29.22 -0.53 -15.31
N ILE A 414 28.55 -1.05 -14.27
CA ILE A 414 28.57 -0.44 -12.95
C ILE A 414 30.01 -0.55 -12.40
N ASN A 415 30.53 0.58 -11.93
CA ASN A 415 31.95 0.72 -11.59
C ASN A 415 32.13 1.08 -10.12
N ASP A 416 32.61 0.08 -9.33
CA ASP A 416 32.85 0.28 -7.90
C ASP A 416 33.93 1.32 -7.59
N SER A 417 34.96 1.41 -8.41
CA SER A 417 36.00 2.42 -8.23
C SER A 417 35.43 3.85 -8.36
N VAL A 418 34.51 4.07 -9.29
CA VAL A 418 33.78 5.34 -9.42
C VAL A 418 32.89 5.60 -8.20
N ILE A 419 32.20 4.55 -7.73
CA ILE A 419 31.36 4.64 -6.51
C ILE A 419 32.21 5.05 -5.32
N ALA A 420 33.28 4.32 -5.03
CA ALA A 420 34.12 4.51 -3.86
C ALA A 420 34.91 5.85 -3.90
N ASN A 421 35.54 6.14 -5.03
CA ASN A 421 36.54 7.22 -5.11
C ASN A 421 35.97 8.56 -5.61
N ALA A 422 34.79 8.57 -6.23
CA ALA A 422 34.19 9.79 -6.76
C ALA A 422 32.79 10.09 -6.18
N ILE A 423 31.86 9.14 -6.22
CA ILE A 423 30.48 9.35 -5.78
C ILE A 423 30.39 9.51 -4.26
N MET A 424 30.98 8.59 -3.49
CA MET A 424 30.94 8.64 -2.02
C MET A 424 31.52 9.94 -1.43
N PRO A 425 32.69 10.45 -1.88
CA PRO A 425 33.18 11.75 -1.43
C PRO A 425 32.20 12.89 -1.64
N ILE A 426 31.48 12.90 -2.78
CA ILE A 426 30.45 13.92 -3.05
C ILE A 426 29.26 13.75 -2.11
N ILE A 427 28.76 12.53 -1.89
CA ILE A 427 27.69 12.27 -0.94
C ILE A 427 28.05 12.77 0.46
N ARG A 428 29.27 12.47 0.95
CA ARG A 428 29.77 12.95 2.24
C ARG A 428 29.90 14.48 2.29
N LYS A 429 30.30 15.11 1.19
CA LYS A 429 30.40 16.58 1.07
C LYS A 429 29.02 17.22 1.16
N VAL A 430 28.03 16.69 0.44
CA VAL A 430 26.63 17.18 0.47
C VAL A 430 26.02 16.97 1.85
N ALA A 431 26.24 15.81 2.47
CA ALA A 431 25.78 15.53 3.82
C ALA A 431 26.26 16.60 4.82
N ARG A 432 27.54 16.96 4.79
CA ARG A 432 28.06 18.05 5.64
C ARG A 432 27.41 19.41 5.31
N LYS A 433 27.22 19.73 4.02
CA LYS A 433 26.63 21.02 3.58
C LYS A 433 25.16 21.17 4.00
N ARG A 434 24.42 20.09 4.13
CA ARG A 434 22.96 20.08 4.42
C ARG A 434 22.61 19.44 5.77
N HIS A 435 23.61 19.20 6.61
CA HIS A 435 23.45 18.57 7.92
C HIS A 435 22.69 17.24 7.88
N CYS A 436 22.87 16.47 6.77
CA CYS A 436 22.31 15.14 6.63
C CYS A 436 23.17 14.12 7.37
N LYS A 437 22.54 13.06 7.86
CA LYS A 437 23.26 11.89 8.38
C LYS A 437 23.75 11.01 7.23
N ILE A 438 24.83 10.28 7.44
CA ILE A 438 25.36 9.28 6.50
C ILE A 438 25.04 7.89 7.01
N ILE A 439 24.51 7.03 6.14
CA ILE A 439 24.50 5.58 6.29
C ILE A 439 25.58 5.01 5.39
N ASP A 440 26.70 4.60 5.94
CA ASP A 440 27.83 4.08 5.16
C ASP A 440 27.60 2.59 4.80
N LEU A 441 26.68 2.37 3.86
CA LEU A 441 26.39 1.02 3.38
C LEU A 441 27.56 0.43 2.62
N HIS A 442 28.37 1.23 1.90
CA HIS A 442 29.50 0.71 1.14
C HIS A 442 30.49 -0.02 2.05
N THR A 443 30.92 0.63 3.11
CA THR A 443 31.91 0.04 4.05
C THR A 443 31.30 -1.07 4.89
N LYS A 444 30.10 -0.83 5.44
CA LYS A 444 29.46 -1.78 6.36
C LYS A 444 28.98 -3.04 5.64
N TYR A 445 28.65 -2.97 4.34
CA TYR A 445 28.18 -4.11 3.56
C TYR A 445 29.32 -4.86 2.83
N ALA A 446 30.50 -4.29 2.71
CA ALA A 446 31.64 -4.89 1.99
C ALA A 446 32.00 -6.33 2.41
N PRO A 447 31.85 -6.75 3.70
CA PRO A 447 32.12 -8.12 4.11
C PRO A 447 31.11 -9.16 3.60
N TYR A 448 29.97 -8.75 3.01
CA TYR A 448 28.82 -9.61 2.70
C TYR A 448 28.65 -9.85 1.19
N GLY A 449 29.75 -9.97 0.45
CA GLY A 449 29.73 -10.23 -1.00
C GLY A 449 29.07 -11.56 -1.38
N GLU A 450 29.07 -12.55 -0.48
CA GLU A 450 28.39 -13.83 -0.66
C GLU A 450 26.86 -13.71 -0.61
N LEU A 451 26.32 -12.62 -0.06
CA LEU A 451 24.87 -12.34 0.00
C LEU A 451 24.35 -11.60 -1.24
N MET A 452 25.18 -11.55 -2.30
CA MET A 452 24.78 -10.96 -3.57
C MET A 452 24.25 -12.00 -4.53
N GLN A 453 23.36 -11.58 -5.42
CA GLN A 453 22.94 -12.37 -6.57
C GLN A 453 24.12 -12.60 -7.52
N ALA A 454 23.95 -13.49 -8.49
CA ALA A 454 25.02 -13.85 -9.45
C ALA A 454 25.61 -12.65 -10.21
N ASP A 455 24.85 -11.57 -10.34
CA ASP A 455 25.30 -10.34 -10.99
C ASP A 455 26.29 -9.51 -10.15
N GLY A 456 26.39 -9.75 -8.85
CA GLY A 456 27.28 -9.03 -7.93
C GLY A 456 26.90 -7.57 -7.67
N ILE A 457 25.67 -7.17 -8.09
CA ILE A 457 25.11 -5.79 -7.92
C ILE A 457 23.90 -5.80 -7.01
N HIS A 458 23.02 -6.80 -7.16
CA HIS A 458 21.79 -6.91 -6.40
C HIS A 458 21.96 -7.87 -5.23
N PRO A 459 21.52 -7.50 -4.02
CA PRO A 459 21.52 -8.42 -2.88
C PRO A 459 20.50 -9.54 -3.08
N THR A 460 20.76 -10.70 -2.48
CA THR A 460 19.75 -11.73 -2.23
C THR A 460 18.74 -11.24 -1.18
N ALA A 461 17.73 -12.06 -0.85
CA ALA A 461 16.81 -11.75 0.25
C ALA A 461 17.55 -11.62 1.60
N GLU A 462 18.54 -12.46 1.84
CA GLU A 462 19.41 -12.41 3.03
C GLU A 462 20.28 -11.14 3.02
N GLY A 463 20.81 -10.77 1.86
CA GLY A 463 21.55 -9.53 1.67
C GLY A 463 20.71 -8.29 1.90
N ALA A 464 19.47 -8.30 1.43
CA ALA A 464 18.51 -7.22 1.69
C ALA A 464 18.16 -7.12 3.19
N ALA A 465 18.05 -8.25 3.89
CA ALA A 465 17.84 -8.28 5.33
C ALA A 465 19.04 -7.69 6.09
N LYS A 466 20.28 -7.99 5.65
CA LYS A 466 21.49 -7.37 6.22
C LYS A 466 21.56 -5.87 5.97
N MET A 467 21.18 -5.40 4.78
CA MET A 467 21.04 -3.96 4.52
C MET A 467 20.04 -3.29 5.47
N ALA A 468 18.87 -3.91 5.67
CA ALA A 468 17.85 -3.39 6.58
C ALA A 468 18.35 -3.31 8.03
N GLU A 469 19.18 -4.27 8.46
CA GLU A 469 19.83 -4.28 9.77
C GLU A 469 20.75 -3.07 9.93
N ILE A 470 21.67 -2.86 8.98
CA ILE A 470 22.61 -1.73 9.00
C ILE A 470 21.86 -0.39 9.01
N ILE A 471 20.79 -0.27 8.18
CA ILE A 471 20.00 0.94 8.13
C ILE A 471 19.26 1.17 9.46
N ALA A 472 18.67 0.12 10.05
CA ALA A 472 17.92 0.24 11.29
C ALA A 472 18.83 0.67 12.46
N GLU A 473 20.06 0.17 12.53
CA GLU A 473 21.06 0.59 13.55
C GLU A 473 21.35 2.08 13.45
N ASP A 474 21.62 2.60 12.23
CA ASP A 474 21.93 4.02 12.02
C ASP A 474 20.71 4.94 12.29
N LEU A 475 19.48 4.43 12.10
CA LEU A 475 18.25 5.16 12.43
C LEU A 475 17.97 5.16 13.94
N SER A 476 18.22 4.04 14.64
CA SER A 476 17.89 3.87 16.06
C SER A 476 18.77 4.69 17.01
N GLU A 477 20.02 4.95 16.65
CA GLU A 477 20.94 5.76 17.46
C GLU A 477 20.48 7.22 17.60
N CYS A 478 19.63 7.72 16.72
CA CYS A 478 19.29 9.14 16.62
C CYS A 478 17.83 9.48 16.87
N ASP A 479 16.88 8.56 16.73
CA ASP A 479 15.45 8.89 16.59
C ASP A 479 14.48 8.15 17.53
N VAL A 480 14.94 7.16 18.28
CA VAL A 480 14.08 6.33 19.17
C VAL A 480 14.07 6.85 20.63
N LYS A 481 14.84 7.89 20.93
CA LYS A 481 14.88 8.51 22.27
C LYS A 481 14.10 9.83 22.32
N LYS A 482 12.80 9.77 22.01
CA LYS A 482 11.87 10.86 22.39
C LYS A 482 10.56 10.29 22.91
#